data_f70b6cdf1072a0dc721e2ed42d34175f
#
_entry.id   f70b6cdf1072a0dc721e2ed42d34175f
#
_cell.length_a   1.000
_cell.length_b   1.000
_cell.length_c   1.000
_cell.angle_alpha   90.00
_cell.angle_beta   90.00
_cell.angle_gamma   90.00
#
_symmetry.space_group_name_H-M   'P 1'
#
loop_
_entity.id
_entity.type
_entity.pdbx_description
1 polymer ?
#
loop_
_entity_poly.entity_id
_entity_poly.type
_entity_poly.pdbx_seq_one_letter_code
_entity_poly.pdbx_strand_id
1 'polypeptide(L)'
;MTDEKQIQLSTVLVTGATGRVGRHVVDGLRAAGVSVRALVRKPDRAALPPDVELIQGDIYDPAAVRRAAAGMDAAFLLWPAYSADGAEAIVAELPRRVVYLSSLNAPAGGVWGDVEELLRRAGKDWTALRPGGFAVNAQGWAGDFRSGDVVRLPYPKAGRSLIHERDIAAVAVLTLLDDRHIGQAYDLTGPEVLTQAEQVETIARVVGKEMRVEELSDEQARQVMLDQGADPSLAESAVTYWAKLVDEPEPVTTTVAELTGRPALTFADWAREHADEFRVLSTAEVANRYVDALSAGRVTVAMAYTAPDYVRIAPLETNGEEVALQGDAILENAQRLSAGIDYEGIQVLGPLLDDDRFAIRFTFDERNRTTGHRSQTIKLSLCTVTTGQITREEVFYYMQSHP
;
A
#
# COMPACT_ATOMS: atom_id res chain seq x y z
N MET A 1 17.21 13.03 -42.21
CA MET A 1 15.97 12.82 -41.42
C MET A 1 15.85 11.31 -41.26
N THR A 2 16.44 10.78 -40.22
CA THR A 2 16.31 9.38 -39.81
C THR A 2 15.03 9.32 -38.94
N ASP A 3 14.03 8.58 -39.44
CA ASP A 3 12.86 8.18 -38.67
C ASP A 3 13.35 7.36 -37.47
N GLU A 4 13.53 8.00 -36.33
CA GLU A 4 13.68 7.28 -35.05
C GLU A 4 12.35 6.59 -34.77
N LYS A 5 12.32 5.29 -35.05
CA LYS A 5 11.24 4.43 -34.59
C LYS A 5 11.20 4.48 -33.07
N GLN A 6 10.37 5.35 -32.54
CA GLN A 6 9.96 5.30 -31.14
C GLN A 6 9.36 3.91 -30.91
N ILE A 7 10.06 3.03 -30.19
CA ILE A 7 9.54 1.71 -29.81
C ILE A 7 8.39 1.99 -28.85
N GLN A 8 7.18 1.84 -29.35
CA GLN A 8 5.99 2.01 -28.52
C GLN A 8 5.90 0.79 -27.60
N LEU A 9 6.40 0.93 -26.36
CA LEU A 9 6.22 -0.06 -25.30
C LEU A 9 4.73 -0.33 -25.12
N SER A 10 4.34 -1.60 -25.23
CA SER A 10 2.94 -2.02 -25.14
C SER A 10 2.64 -2.83 -23.88
N THR A 11 3.67 -3.47 -23.31
CA THR A 11 3.51 -4.39 -22.17
C THR A 11 4.63 -4.22 -21.15
N VAL A 12 4.27 -4.09 -19.86
CA VAL A 12 5.24 -3.91 -18.77
C VAL A 12 4.95 -4.87 -17.61
N LEU A 13 5.99 -5.57 -17.15
CA LEU A 13 5.96 -6.31 -15.89
C LEU A 13 6.21 -5.35 -14.73
N VAL A 14 5.34 -5.37 -13.73
CA VAL A 14 5.55 -4.62 -12.48
C VAL A 14 5.76 -5.60 -11.32
N THR A 15 6.93 -5.58 -10.71
CA THR A 15 7.17 -6.24 -9.44
C THR A 15 6.84 -5.29 -8.28
N GLY A 16 6.36 -5.82 -7.15
CA GLY A 16 5.89 -4.97 -6.05
C GLY A 16 4.65 -4.13 -6.39
N ALA A 17 3.82 -4.56 -7.35
CA ALA A 17 2.66 -3.84 -7.86
C ALA A 17 1.61 -3.47 -6.80
N THR A 18 1.49 -4.24 -5.71
CA THR A 18 0.58 -3.97 -4.59
C THR A 18 1.20 -3.05 -3.53
N GLY A 19 2.47 -2.68 -3.69
CA GLY A 19 3.21 -1.83 -2.76
C GLY A 19 2.92 -0.34 -2.93
N ARG A 20 3.57 0.45 -2.08
CA ARG A 20 3.37 1.90 -1.95
C ARG A 20 3.68 2.67 -3.25
N VAL A 21 4.78 2.34 -3.93
CA VAL A 21 5.15 2.91 -5.23
C VAL A 21 4.51 2.14 -6.39
N GLY A 22 4.57 0.81 -6.34
CA GLY A 22 4.16 -0.05 -7.46
C GLY A 22 2.71 0.14 -7.90
N ARG A 23 1.77 0.39 -6.97
CA ARG A 23 0.37 0.69 -7.33
C ARG A 23 0.25 1.93 -8.21
N HIS A 24 1.00 2.99 -7.90
CA HIS A 24 1.00 4.22 -8.70
C HIS A 24 1.71 4.03 -10.05
N VAL A 25 2.73 3.15 -10.13
CA VAL A 25 3.34 2.75 -11.41
C VAL A 25 2.31 2.02 -12.27
N VAL A 26 1.55 1.08 -11.69
CA VAL A 26 0.45 0.38 -12.39
C VAL A 26 -0.56 1.38 -12.94
N ASP A 27 -1.05 2.29 -12.10
CA ASP A 27 -2.05 3.29 -12.50
C ASP A 27 -1.52 4.23 -13.62
N GLY A 28 -0.27 4.68 -13.49
CA GLY A 28 0.37 5.54 -14.48
C GLY A 28 0.59 4.86 -15.83
N LEU A 29 1.03 3.60 -15.85
CA LEU A 29 1.18 2.81 -17.08
C LEU A 29 -0.17 2.57 -17.77
N ARG A 30 -1.20 2.22 -17.00
CA ARG A 30 -2.57 2.06 -17.53
C ARG A 30 -3.11 3.36 -18.13
N ALA A 31 -2.89 4.48 -17.44
CA ALA A 31 -3.28 5.80 -17.95
C ALA A 31 -2.54 6.16 -19.27
N ALA A 32 -1.33 5.65 -19.46
CA ALA A 32 -0.56 5.77 -20.71
C ALA A 32 -0.96 4.76 -21.80
N GLY A 33 -1.96 3.90 -21.56
CA GLY A 33 -2.43 2.89 -22.51
C GLY A 33 -1.53 1.64 -22.61
N VAL A 34 -0.68 1.41 -21.62
CA VAL A 34 0.23 0.25 -21.55
C VAL A 34 -0.45 -0.90 -20.80
N SER A 35 -0.38 -2.09 -21.35
CA SER A 35 -0.84 -3.32 -20.69
C SER A 35 0.11 -3.69 -19.56
N VAL A 36 -0.44 -3.93 -18.37
CA VAL A 36 0.36 -4.22 -17.18
C VAL A 36 0.17 -5.66 -16.75
N ARG A 37 1.28 -6.34 -16.49
CA ARG A 37 1.34 -7.61 -15.79
C ARG A 37 2.01 -7.44 -14.44
N ALA A 38 1.42 -7.99 -13.38
CA ALA A 38 1.93 -7.90 -12.02
C ALA A 38 2.33 -9.26 -11.48
N LEU A 39 3.56 -9.38 -10.94
CA LEU A 39 3.98 -10.54 -10.17
C LEU A 39 3.54 -10.35 -8.72
N VAL A 40 2.66 -11.21 -8.22
CA VAL A 40 2.03 -11.10 -6.89
C VAL A 40 2.04 -12.42 -6.14
N ARG A 41 2.28 -12.39 -4.83
CA ARG A 41 2.28 -13.60 -3.99
C ARG A 41 0.89 -14.16 -3.74
N LYS A 42 -0.11 -13.27 -3.61
CA LYS A 42 -1.51 -13.61 -3.28
C LYS A 42 -2.44 -12.85 -4.22
N PRO A 43 -2.78 -13.41 -5.39
CA PRO A 43 -3.65 -12.75 -6.38
C PRO A 43 -5.01 -12.32 -5.81
N ASP A 44 -5.62 -13.16 -4.98
CA ASP A 44 -6.94 -12.91 -4.38
C ASP A 44 -6.98 -11.68 -3.47
N ARG A 45 -5.80 -11.20 -3.01
CA ARG A 45 -5.61 -10.04 -2.12
C ARG A 45 -4.92 -8.87 -2.80
N ALA A 46 -4.68 -8.96 -4.12
CA ALA A 46 -3.85 -7.98 -4.81
C ALA A 46 -4.49 -6.59 -4.92
N ALA A 47 -5.82 -6.48 -4.83
CA ALA A 47 -6.57 -5.22 -4.92
C ALA A 47 -6.07 -4.29 -6.05
N LEU A 48 -5.72 -4.89 -7.22
CA LEU A 48 -5.32 -4.19 -8.42
C LEU A 48 -6.50 -4.06 -9.39
N PRO A 49 -6.46 -3.12 -10.34
CA PRO A 49 -7.49 -2.99 -11.36
C PRO A 49 -7.72 -4.29 -12.14
N PRO A 50 -8.96 -4.61 -12.54
CA PRO A 50 -9.30 -5.91 -13.11
C PRO A 50 -8.69 -6.20 -14.49
N ASP A 51 -8.20 -5.19 -15.17
CA ASP A 51 -7.48 -5.28 -16.45
C ASP A 51 -5.98 -5.53 -16.30
N VAL A 52 -5.46 -5.58 -15.07
CA VAL A 52 -4.07 -5.97 -14.79
C VAL A 52 -3.97 -7.49 -14.76
N GLU A 53 -3.08 -8.05 -15.59
CA GLU A 53 -2.80 -9.48 -15.61
C GLU A 53 -2.00 -9.87 -14.35
N LEU A 54 -2.51 -10.81 -13.56
CA LEU A 54 -1.86 -11.27 -12.34
C LEU A 54 -1.15 -12.61 -12.56
N ILE A 55 0.15 -12.65 -12.28
CA ILE A 55 0.93 -13.89 -12.23
C ILE A 55 1.27 -14.19 -10.78
N GLN A 56 0.82 -15.35 -10.31
CA GLN A 56 1.18 -15.79 -8.96
C GLN A 56 2.63 -16.25 -8.90
N GLY A 57 3.39 -15.68 -7.96
CA GLY A 57 4.78 -16.05 -7.72
C GLY A 57 5.47 -15.12 -6.73
N ASP A 58 6.67 -15.53 -6.34
CA ASP A 58 7.56 -14.72 -5.53
C ASP A 58 8.70 -14.17 -6.39
N ILE A 59 9.16 -12.95 -6.09
CA ILE A 59 10.32 -12.34 -6.75
C ILE A 59 11.61 -13.12 -6.54
N TYR A 60 11.69 -13.92 -5.49
CA TYR A 60 12.85 -14.78 -5.20
C TYR A 60 12.85 -16.11 -5.99
N ASP A 61 11.78 -16.42 -6.74
CA ASP A 61 11.70 -17.60 -7.60
C ASP A 61 11.99 -17.21 -9.07
N PRO A 62 13.18 -17.58 -9.62
CA PRO A 62 13.51 -17.28 -11.02
C PRO A 62 12.50 -17.86 -12.02
N ALA A 63 11.90 -19.01 -11.71
CA ALA A 63 10.90 -19.62 -12.59
C ALA A 63 9.60 -18.82 -12.62
N ALA A 64 9.18 -18.25 -11.49
CA ALA A 64 8.03 -17.35 -11.43
C ALA A 64 8.31 -16.05 -12.19
N VAL A 65 9.50 -15.46 -12.01
CA VAL A 65 9.90 -14.25 -12.74
C VAL A 65 9.95 -14.52 -14.25
N ARG A 66 10.52 -15.63 -14.70
CA ARG A 66 10.54 -16.04 -16.12
C ARG A 66 9.12 -16.11 -16.70
N ARG A 67 8.18 -16.74 -15.98
CA ARG A 67 6.77 -16.81 -16.43
C ARG A 67 6.14 -15.42 -16.52
N ALA A 68 6.39 -14.56 -15.53
CA ALA A 68 5.87 -13.22 -15.49
C ALA A 68 6.47 -12.31 -16.57
N ALA A 69 7.76 -12.48 -16.87
CA ALA A 69 8.50 -11.69 -17.85
C ALA A 69 8.27 -12.12 -19.31
N ALA A 70 7.71 -13.34 -19.54
CA ALA A 70 7.54 -13.88 -20.88
C ALA A 70 6.65 -12.96 -21.74
N GLY A 71 7.21 -12.45 -22.85
CA GLY A 71 6.53 -11.56 -23.79
C GLY A 71 6.35 -10.11 -23.30
N MET A 72 6.99 -9.72 -22.22
CA MET A 72 6.98 -8.33 -21.75
C MET A 72 8.09 -7.52 -22.43
N ASP A 73 7.77 -6.28 -22.81
CA ASP A 73 8.72 -5.35 -23.42
C ASP A 73 9.70 -4.78 -22.40
N ALA A 74 9.20 -4.49 -21.19
CA ALA A 74 9.98 -3.91 -20.10
C ALA A 74 9.52 -4.41 -18.72
N ALA A 75 10.31 -4.10 -17.69
CA ALA A 75 9.96 -4.35 -16.30
C ALA A 75 10.27 -3.15 -15.40
N PHE A 76 9.36 -2.90 -14.45
CA PHE A 76 9.66 -2.15 -13.23
C PHE A 76 10.08 -3.13 -12.14
N LEU A 77 11.32 -3.02 -11.70
CA LEU A 77 11.92 -3.91 -10.70
C LEU A 77 11.95 -3.23 -9.33
N LEU A 78 11.32 -3.85 -8.34
CA LEU A 78 11.57 -3.62 -6.92
C LEU A 78 12.25 -4.85 -6.35
N TRP A 79 13.43 -4.69 -5.76
CA TRP A 79 14.14 -5.73 -5.03
C TRP A 79 13.94 -5.55 -3.53
N PRO A 80 13.20 -6.43 -2.84
CA PRO A 80 12.77 -6.17 -1.47
C PRO A 80 13.74 -6.68 -0.39
N ALA A 81 14.83 -7.37 -0.76
CA ALA A 81 15.80 -7.90 0.21
C ALA A 81 16.85 -6.87 0.61
N TYR A 82 17.45 -7.09 1.77
CA TYR A 82 18.62 -6.33 2.27
C TYR A 82 19.96 -6.96 1.85
N SER A 83 19.93 -8.00 1.01
CA SER A 83 21.07 -8.65 0.37
C SER A 83 20.78 -8.78 -1.12
N ALA A 84 21.82 -8.75 -1.96
CA ALA A 84 21.74 -9.03 -3.38
C ALA A 84 21.81 -10.53 -3.70
N ASP A 85 21.81 -11.40 -2.68
CA ASP A 85 21.86 -12.85 -2.87
C ASP A 85 20.66 -13.33 -3.69
N GLY A 86 20.95 -14.07 -4.77
CA GLY A 86 19.93 -14.55 -5.70
C GLY A 86 19.44 -13.52 -6.74
N ALA A 87 19.79 -12.23 -6.61
CA ALA A 87 19.36 -11.19 -7.55
C ALA A 87 19.86 -11.44 -8.98
N GLU A 88 21.05 -12.03 -9.15
CA GLU A 88 21.60 -12.33 -10.46
C GLU A 88 20.69 -13.27 -11.27
N ALA A 89 20.18 -14.33 -10.63
CA ALA A 89 19.26 -15.26 -11.28
C ALA A 89 17.92 -14.58 -11.65
N ILE A 90 17.47 -13.64 -10.87
CA ILE A 90 16.26 -12.86 -11.16
C ILE A 90 16.50 -11.88 -12.31
N VAL A 91 17.59 -11.13 -12.26
CA VAL A 91 17.98 -10.18 -13.32
C VAL A 91 18.11 -10.90 -14.67
N ALA A 92 18.62 -12.11 -14.71
CA ALA A 92 18.74 -12.90 -15.95
C ALA A 92 17.37 -13.13 -16.63
N GLU A 93 16.31 -13.33 -15.85
CA GLU A 93 14.96 -13.64 -16.34
C GLU A 93 14.13 -12.40 -16.74
N LEU A 94 14.55 -11.19 -16.35
CA LEU A 94 13.84 -9.97 -16.68
C LEU A 94 13.94 -9.61 -18.17
N PRO A 95 12.99 -8.86 -18.72
CA PRO A 95 13.08 -8.29 -20.06
C PRO A 95 14.37 -7.47 -20.23
N ARG A 96 14.70 -7.12 -21.47
CA ARG A 96 15.90 -6.33 -21.75
C ARG A 96 15.81 -4.94 -21.10
N ARG A 97 14.67 -4.25 -21.22
CA ARG A 97 14.42 -2.94 -20.63
C ARG A 97 13.99 -3.08 -19.17
N VAL A 98 14.72 -2.46 -18.25
CA VAL A 98 14.43 -2.51 -16.80
C VAL A 98 14.56 -1.13 -16.17
N VAL A 99 13.50 -0.67 -15.50
CA VAL A 99 13.58 0.48 -14.58
C VAL A 99 13.61 -0.08 -13.16
N TYR A 100 14.68 0.22 -12.44
CA TYR A 100 14.94 -0.32 -11.11
C TYR A 100 14.73 0.73 -10.03
N LEU A 101 13.91 0.39 -9.02
CA LEU A 101 13.76 1.20 -7.81
C LEU A 101 14.94 0.92 -6.87
N SER A 102 15.94 1.78 -6.98
CA SER A 102 17.19 1.75 -6.24
C SER A 102 17.11 2.63 -4.97
N SER A 103 18.20 3.25 -4.56
CA SER A 103 18.29 4.14 -3.39
C SER A 103 19.34 5.24 -3.64
N LEU A 104 19.13 6.40 -3.03
CA LEU A 104 20.10 7.50 -3.01
C LEU A 104 21.47 7.05 -2.46
N ASN A 105 21.50 6.02 -1.63
CA ASN A 105 22.72 5.46 -1.05
C ASN A 105 23.43 4.44 -1.96
N ALA A 106 22.87 4.06 -3.11
CA ALA A 106 23.45 3.07 -4.01
C ALA A 106 24.90 3.36 -4.43
N PRO A 107 25.31 4.61 -4.71
CA PRO A 107 26.71 4.92 -5.03
C PRO A 107 27.71 4.61 -3.92
N ALA A 108 27.27 4.55 -2.67
CA ALA A 108 28.11 4.17 -1.53
C ALA A 108 28.27 2.65 -1.38
N GLY A 109 27.60 1.85 -2.22
CA GLY A 109 27.61 0.38 -2.18
C GLY A 109 26.38 -0.20 -1.50
N GLY A 110 26.47 -1.50 -1.16
CA GLY A 110 25.36 -2.25 -0.56
C GLY A 110 24.36 -2.75 -1.59
N VAL A 111 23.26 -3.36 -1.11
CA VAL A 111 22.32 -4.12 -1.93
C VAL A 111 21.81 -3.38 -3.17
N TRP A 112 21.51 -2.10 -3.05
CA TRP A 112 20.97 -1.32 -4.18
C TRP A 112 22.02 -1.10 -5.28
N GLY A 113 23.25 -0.76 -4.88
CA GLY A 113 24.39 -0.63 -5.81
C GLY A 113 24.77 -1.97 -6.45
N ASP A 114 24.74 -3.06 -5.68
CA ASP A 114 25.01 -4.42 -6.18
C ASP A 114 23.99 -4.83 -7.25
N VAL A 115 22.70 -4.55 -7.05
CA VAL A 115 21.66 -4.84 -8.07
C VAL A 115 21.80 -3.94 -9.30
N GLU A 116 22.16 -2.68 -9.16
CA GLU A 116 22.48 -1.81 -10.31
C GLU A 116 23.64 -2.40 -11.14
N GLU A 117 24.68 -2.88 -10.47
CA GLU A 117 25.83 -3.51 -11.13
C GLU A 117 25.46 -4.83 -11.82
N LEU A 118 24.59 -5.64 -11.20
CA LEU A 118 24.08 -6.86 -11.84
C LEU A 118 23.29 -6.54 -13.11
N LEU A 119 22.43 -5.53 -13.10
CA LEU A 119 21.69 -5.09 -14.30
C LEU A 119 22.66 -4.64 -15.41
N ARG A 120 23.71 -3.89 -15.07
CA ARG A 120 24.74 -3.43 -15.99
C ARG A 120 25.53 -4.60 -16.59
N ARG A 121 25.98 -5.55 -15.77
CA ARG A 121 26.72 -6.74 -16.20
C ARG A 121 25.89 -7.66 -17.07
N ALA A 122 24.59 -7.78 -16.78
CA ALA A 122 23.67 -8.58 -17.58
C ALA A 122 23.32 -7.95 -18.94
N GLY A 123 23.87 -6.77 -19.26
CA GLY A 123 23.61 -6.05 -20.52
C GLY A 123 22.17 -5.60 -20.66
N LYS A 124 21.48 -5.33 -19.55
CA LYS A 124 20.12 -4.78 -19.58
C LYS A 124 20.14 -3.31 -20.03
N ASP A 125 19.09 -2.88 -20.70
CA ASP A 125 18.80 -1.48 -20.97
C ASP A 125 18.19 -0.88 -19.70
N TRP A 126 19.04 -0.63 -18.71
CA TRP A 126 18.61 -0.26 -17.37
C TRP A 126 18.43 1.25 -17.16
N THR A 127 17.56 1.61 -16.21
CA THR A 127 17.49 2.94 -15.60
C THR A 127 17.36 2.75 -14.09
N ALA A 128 18.17 3.42 -13.29
CA ALA A 128 18.08 3.38 -11.83
C ALA A 128 17.37 4.62 -11.30
N LEU A 129 16.33 4.43 -10.48
CA LEU A 129 15.69 5.49 -9.72
C LEU A 129 16.20 5.40 -8.29
N ARG A 130 16.88 6.44 -7.83
CA ARG A 130 17.54 6.51 -6.53
C ARG A 130 16.81 7.47 -5.60
N PRO A 131 15.65 7.08 -5.03
CA PRO A 131 14.94 7.94 -4.09
C PRO A 131 15.72 8.08 -2.77
N GLY A 132 15.54 9.24 -2.14
CA GLY A 132 15.87 9.49 -0.75
C GLY A 132 14.82 8.86 0.18
N GLY A 133 14.60 9.48 1.35
CA GLY A 133 13.56 9.02 2.26
C GLY A 133 12.17 9.11 1.67
N PHE A 134 11.33 8.08 1.85
CA PHE A 134 9.95 8.09 1.39
C PHE A 134 9.06 8.81 2.39
N ALA A 135 8.18 9.72 1.92
CA ALA A 135 7.20 10.40 2.77
C ALA A 135 6.31 9.42 3.53
N VAL A 136 5.93 8.32 2.87
CA VAL A 136 5.08 7.27 3.44
C VAL A 136 5.70 6.55 4.66
N ASN A 137 6.98 6.70 4.94
CA ASN A 137 7.58 6.15 6.17
C ASN A 137 7.02 6.82 7.43
N ALA A 138 6.51 8.05 7.32
CA ALA A 138 5.84 8.75 8.40
C ALA A 138 4.55 8.06 8.90
N GLN A 139 3.96 7.14 8.12
CA GLN A 139 2.85 6.28 8.58
C GLN A 139 3.21 5.49 9.85
N GLY A 140 4.51 5.24 10.10
CA GLY A 140 4.95 4.62 11.33
C GLY A 140 4.50 5.35 12.61
N TRP A 141 4.24 6.64 12.53
CA TRP A 141 3.77 7.46 13.66
C TRP A 141 2.24 7.51 13.80
N ALA A 142 1.50 6.94 12.89
CA ALA A 142 0.03 7.01 12.90
C ALA A 142 -0.58 6.47 14.19
N GLY A 143 0.03 5.42 14.78
CA GLY A 143 -0.38 4.90 16.08
C GLY A 143 -0.26 5.93 17.20
N ASP A 144 0.87 6.63 17.28
CA ASP A 144 1.14 7.66 18.29
C ASP A 144 0.14 8.82 18.16
N PHE A 145 -0.13 9.25 16.93
CA PHE A 145 -1.13 10.28 16.66
C PHE A 145 -2.53 9.88 17.10
N ARG A 146 -2.94 8.62 16.92
CA ARG A 146 -4.28 8.16 17.32
C ARG A 146 -4.43 7.91 18.81
N SER A 147 -3.37 7.45 19.48
CA SER A 147 -3.43 7.01 20.88
C SER A 147 -2.94 8.04 21.89
N GLY A 148 -2.17 9.06 21.47
CA GLY A 148 -1.56 10.02 22.40
C GLY A 148 -1.24 11.36 21.73
N ASP A 149 -0.46 12.16 22.42
CA ASP A 149 0.02 13.48 21.98
C ASP A 149 1.55 13.53 21.87
N VAL A 150 2.22 12.37 21.87
CA VAL A 150 3.69 12.25 21.86
C VAL A 150 4.13 11.28 20.77
N VAL A 151 5.04 11.73 19.89
CA VAL A 151 5.81 10.88 18.99
C VAL A 151 7.20 10.69 19.55
N ARG A 152 7.63 9.43 19.70
CA ARG A 152 8.96 9.08 20.16
C ARG A 152 9.83 8.65 19.01
N LEU A 153 10.91 9.36 18.77
CA LEU A 153 11.82 9.09 17.65
C LEU A 153 13.26 9.48 17.99
N PRO A 154 14.25 8.81 17.38
CA PRO A 154 15.64 9.23 17.54
C PRO A 154 15.94 10.43 16.64
N TYR A 155 16.91 11.24 17.06
CA TYR A 155 17.43 12.34 16.23
C TYR A 155 16.36 13.25 15.61
N PRO A 156 15.56 13.95 16.42
CA PRO A 156 14.48 14.84 15.91
C PRO A 156 14.96 15.88 14.91
N LYS A 157 16.25 16.23 14.94
CA LYS A 157 16.91 17.21 14.07
C LYS A 157 17.47 16.61 12.77
N ALA A 158 17.40 15.28 12.58
CA ALA A 158 17.85 14.65 11.35
C ALA A 158 17.03 15.16 10.16
N GLY A 159 17.71 15.79 9.20
CA GLY A 159 17.08 16.43 8.03
C GLY A 159 16.95 15.47 6.85
N ARG A 160 15.75 15.35 6.29
CA ARG A 160 15.45 14.48 5.17
C ARG A 160 14.69 15.20 4.06
N SER A 161 15.04 14.88 2.83
CA SER A 161 14.34 15.38 1.63
C SER A 161 13.32 14.35 1.13
N LEU A 162 12.26 14.14 1.94
CA LEU A 162 11.29 13.08 1.73
C LEU A 162 10.56 13.21 0.39
N ILE A 163 10.59 12.16 -0.40
CA ILE A 163 9.90 12.10 -1.68
C ILE A 163 8.55 11.40 -1.57
N HIS A 164 7.55 11.96 -2.24
CA HIS A 164 6.23 11.36 -2.39
C HIS A 164 6.29 10.17 -3.35
N GLU A 165 5.67 9.04 -3.00
CA GLU A 165 5.66 7.81 -3.81
C GLU A 165 5.06 8.00 -5.21
N ARG A 166 4.13 8.96 -5.36
CA ARG A 166 3.58 9.34 -6.66
C ARG A 166 4.60 10.00 -7.59
N ASP A 167 5.58 10.74 -7.05
CA ASP A 167 6.65 11.33 -7.84
C ASP A 167 7.63 10.25 -8.32
N ILE A 168 7.98 9.31 -7.45
CA ILE A 168 8.78 8.15 -7.85
C ILE A 168 8.09 7.39 -8.99
N ALA A 169 6.80 7.14 -8.85
CA ALA A 169 6.03 6.44 -9.87
C ALA A 169 5.91 7.22 -11.19
N ALA A 170 5.72 8.53 -11.12
CA ALA A 170 5.67 9.38 -12.31
C ALA A 170 6.99 9.32 -13.10
N VAL A 171 8.13 9.41 -12.40
CA VAL A 171 9.45 9.25 -13.03
C VAL A 171 9.65 7.82 -13.56
N ALA A 172 9.19 6.79 -12.82
CA ALA A 172 9.27 5.40 -13.28
C ALA A 172 8.52 5.18 -14.59
N VAL A 173 7.29 5.67 -14.68
CA VAL A 173 6.47 5.57 -15.92
C VAL A 173 7.13 6.32 -17.07
N LEU A 174 7.56 7.56 -16.84
CA LEU A 174 8.23 8.35 -17.86
C LEU A 174 9.49 7.65 -18.38
N THR A 175 10.34 7.15 -17.48
CA THR A 175 11.60 6.51 -17.85
C THR A 175 11.40 5.10 -18.44
N LEU A 176 10.31 4.41 -18.16
CA LEU A 176 9.92 3.19 -18.86
C LEU A 176 9.56 3.48 -20.33
N LEU A 177 8.83 4.56 -20.59
CA LEU A 177 8.25 4.86 -21.90
C LEU A 177 9.20 5.61 -22.86
N ASP A 178 10.39 5.97 -22.40
CA ASP A 178 11.34 6.77 -23.19
C ASP A 178 12.77 6.20 -23.10
N ASP A 179 13.29 5.77 -24.25
CA ASP A 179 14.61 5.12 -24.34
C ASP A 179 15.77 6.08 -24.08
N ARG A 180 15.55 7.40 -24.08
CA ARG A 180 16.58 8.42 -23.73
C ARG A 180 17.08 8.26 -22.30
N HIS A 181 16.36 7.53 -21.46
CA HIS A 181 16.71 7.28 -20.07
C HIS A 181 17.52 5.98 -19.86
N ILE A 182 17.83 5.24 -20.93
CA ILE A 182 18.67 4.03 -20.86
C ILE A 182 20.07 4.38 -20.38
N GLY A 183 20.58 3.61 -19.42
CA GLY A 183 21.90 3.80 -18.82
C GLY A 183 22.00 4.98 -17.86
N GLN A 184 20.88 5.58 -17.49
CA GLN A 184 20.83 6.73 -16.56
C GLN A 184 20.48 6.27 -15.14
N ALA A 185 21.01 7.02 -14.17
CA ALA A 185 20.64 6.93 -12.76
C ALA A 185 20.16 8.30 -12.27
N TYR A 186 19.02 8.34 -11.62
CA TYR A 186 18.34 9.56 -11.19
C TYR A 186 18.18 9.60 -9.69
N ASP A 187 18.85 10.55 -9.05
CA ASP A 187 18.65 10.85 -7.64
C ASP A 187 17.33 11.62 -7.49
N LEU A 188 16.39 11.06 -6.72
CA LEU A 188 15.03 11.56 -6.58
C LEU A 188 14.76 11.98 -5.13
N THR A 189 14.35 13.22 -4.94
CA THR A 189 14.04 13.78 -3.62
C THR A 189 12.74 14.58 -3.66
N GLY A 190 12.19 14.84 -2.47
CA GLY A 190 11.22 15.92 -2.31
C GLY A 190 11.85 17.29 -2.54
N PRO A 191 11.04 18.35 -2.56
CA PRO A 191 11.49 19.69 -2.91
C PRO A 191 12.17 20.44 -1.76
N GLU A 192 12.19 19.87 -0.55
CA GLU A 192 12.63 20.52 0.68
C GLU A 192 13.27 19.55 1.66
N VAL A 193 14.16 20.03 2.52
CA VAL A 193 14.63 19.27 3.68
C VAL A 193 13.73 19.58 4.87
N LEU A 194 13.22 18.55 5.51
CA LEU A 194 12.49 18.64 6.78
C LEU A 194 13.17 17.76 7.82
N THR A 195 13.40 18.29 9.01
CA THR A 195 13.77 17.50 10.17
C THR A 195 12.63 16.55 10.56
N GLN A 196 12.93 15.47 11.29
CA GLN A 196 11.88 14.57 11.76
C GLN A 196 10.84 15.29 12.64
N ALA A 197 11.30 16.26 13.46
CA ALA A 197 10.38 17.09 14.26
C ALA A 197 9.44 17.95 13.37
N GLU A 198 9.97 18.59 12.32
CA GLU A 198 9.15 19.38 11.38
C GLU A 198 8.17 18.52 10.59
N GLN A 199 8.51 17.25 10.31
CA GLN A 199 7.58 16.29 9.69
C GLN A 199 6.40 15.99 10.63
N VAL A 200 6.67 15.72 11.92
CA VAL A 200 5.62 15.52 12.94
C VAL A 200 4.75 16.77 13.07
N GLU A 201 5.35 17.96 13.14
CA GLU A 201 4.64 19.23 13.20
C GLU A 201 3.76 19.46 11.95
N THR A 202 4.24 19.08 10.77
CA THR A 202 3.49 19.22 9.52
C THR A 202 2.24 18.33 9.52
N ILE A 203 2.37 17.07 9.94
CA ILE A 203 1.22 16.16 10.10
C ILE A 203 0.26 16.71 11.16
N ALA A 204 0.79 17.13 12.33
CA ALA A 204 0.01 17.68 13.43
C ALA A 204 -0.86 18.87 12.99
N ARG A 205 -0.27 19.79 12.21
CA ARG A 205 -0.98 20.94 11.63
C ARG A 205 -2.07 20.52 10.65
N VAL A 206 -1.81 19.50 9.81
CA VAL A 206 -2.79 19.00 8.84
C VAL A 206 -3.98 18.34 9.51
N VAL A 207 -3.76 17.59 10.59
CA VAL A 207 -4.86 16.89 11.30
C VAL A 207 -5.47 17.72 12.41
N GLY A 208 -4.95 18.92 12.67
CA GLY A 208 -5.49 19.83 13.70
C GLY A 208 -5.24 19.34 15.13
N LYS A 209 -4.12 18.66 15.39
CA LYS A 209 -3.77 18.07 16.69
C LYS A 209 -2.43 18.61 17.19
N GLU A 210 -2.34 18.96 18.48
CA GLU A 210 -1.06 19.28 19.09
C GLU A 210 -0.29 17.99 19.40
N MET A 211 0.96 17.94 18.95
CA MET A 211 1.85 16.81 19.18
C MET A 211 3.18 17.29 19.73
N ARG A 212 3.78 16.50 20.61
CA ARG A 212 5.12 16.70 21.13
C ARG A 212 6.06 15.63 20.60
N VAL A 213 7.31 15.98 20.44
CA VAL A 213 8.37 15.03 20.09
C VAL A 213 9.21 14.77 21.34
N GLU A 214 9.39 13.49 21.67
CA GLU A 214 10.35 13.02 22.67
C GLU A 214 11.49 12.30 21.97
N GLU A 215 12.73 12.72 22.26
CA GLU A 215 13.91 12.11 21.67
C GLU A 215 14.23 10.78 22.37
N LEU A 216 14.37 9.73 21.58
CA LEU A 216 14.85 8.44 22.03
C LEU A 216 16.38 8.43 22.04
N SER A 217 16.98 7.79 23.07
CA SER A 217 18.39 7.43 22.99
C SER A 217 18.63 6.36 21.92
N ASP A 218 19.87 6.23 21.46
CA ASP A 218 20.28 5.21 20.48
C ASP A 218 19.86 3.80 20.90
N GLU A 219 20.04 3.48 22.18
CA GLU A 219 19.66 2.17 22.71
C GLU A 219 18.15 1.94 22.64
N GLN A 220 17.37 2.95 23.02
CA GLN A 220 15.90 2.88 22.92
C GLN A 220 15.45 2.75 21.48
N ALA A 221 16.07 3.49 20.56
CA ALA A 221 15.74 3.42 19.14
C ALA A 221 16.04 2.03 18.55
N ARG A 222 17.21 1.45 18.89
CA ARG A 222 17.54 0.07 18.50
C ARG A 222 16.53 -0.92 19.04
N GLN A 223 16.17 -0.80 20.32
CA GLN A 223 15.22 -1.73 20.94
C GLN A 223 13.86 -1.68 20.27
N VAL A 224 13.32 -0.49 19.99
CA VAL A 224 12.05 -0.32 19.27
C VAL A 224 12.09 -1.01 17.89
N MET A 225 13.20 -0.87 17.16
CA MET A 225 13.35 -1.51 15.85
C MET A 225 13.43 -3.04 15.96
N LEU A 226 14.15 -3.56 16.96
CA LEU A 226 14.25 -5.00 17.23
C LEU A 226 12.88 -5.58 17.61
N ASP A 227 12.12 -4.89 18.46
CA ASP A 227 10.76 -5.30 18.85
C ASP A 227 9.79 -5.32 17.64
N GLN A 228 10.06 -4.50 16.63
CA GLN A 228 9.34 -4.52 15.35
C GLN A 228 9.85 -5.59 14.35
N GLY A 229 10.83 -6.39 14.77
CA GLY A 229 11.38 -7.49 13.98
C GLY A 229 12.48 -7.11 13.00
N ALA A 230 13.11 -5.93 13.18
CA ALA A 230 14.26 -5.55 12.38
C ALA A 230 15.48 -6.43 12.71
N ASP A 231 16.32 -6.71 11.71
CA ASP A 231 17.62 -7.33 11.93
C ASP A 231 18.52 -6.38 12.74
N PRO A 232 19.33 -6.89 13.70
CA PRO A 232 20.22 -6.07 14.52
C PRO A 232 21.17 -5.18 13.71
N SER A 233 21.70 -5.66 12.59
CA SER A 233 22.60 -4.88 11.74
C SER A 233 21.86 -3.73 11.03
N LEU A 234 20.60 -3.96 10.67
CA LEU A 234 19.73 -2.93 10.11
C LEU A 234 19.41 -1.84 11.13
N ALA A 235 19.08 -2.21 12.37
CA ALA A 235 18.81 -1.27 13.45
C ALA A 235 20.02 -0.37 13.72
N GLU A 236 21.23 -0.96 13.80
CA GLU A 236 22.48 -0.20 14.00
C GLU A 236 22.77 0.74 12.82
N SER A 237 22.60 0.24 11.60
CA SER A 237 22.80 1.06 10.38
C SER A 237 21.84 2.23 10.32
N ALA A 238 20.58 2.03 10.73
CA ALA A 238 19.57 3.08 10.73
C ALA A 238 19.88 4.18 11.75
N VAL A 239 20.25 3.80 12.99
CA VAL A 239 20.63 4.75 14.04
C VAL A 239 21.86 5.58 13.59
N THR A 240 22.89 4.91 13.06
CA THR A 240 24.08 5.57 12.53
C THR A 240 23.73 6.54 11.38
N TYR A 241 22.84 6.13 10.48
CA TYR A 241 22.41 6.97 9.37
C TYR A 241 21.66 8.21 9.85
N TRP A 242 20.73 8.08 10.78
CA TRP A 242 19.98 9.21 11.33
C TRP A 242 20.89 10.18 12.10
N ALA A 243 21.85 9.67 12.87
CA ALA A 243 22.84 10.51 13.54
C ALA A 243 23.60 11.41 12.54
N LYS A 244 24.04 10.82 11.44
CA LYS A 244 24.72 11.55 10.36
C LYS A 244 23.84 12.67 9.77
N LEU A 245 22.54 12.42 9.60
CA LEU A 245 21.61 13.39 8.99
C LEU A 245 21.32 14.62 9.85
N VAL A 246 21.80 14.67 11.09
CA VAL A 246 21.74 15.88 11.95
C VAL A 246 22.70 16.96 11.42
N ASP A 247 23.91 16.56 11.05
CA ASP A 247 24.96 17.47 10.59
C ASP A 247 25.04 17.55 9.05
N GLU A 248 24.66 16.45 8.37
CA GLU A 248 24.69 16.32 6.91
C GLU A 248 23.29 15.91 6.40
N PRO A 249 22.33 16.86 6.29
CA PRO A 249 20.99 16.54 5.79
C PRO A 249 21.01 15.94 4.38
N GLU A 250 19.98 15.13 4.03
CA GLU A 250 19.83 14.61 2.67
C GLU A 250 19.78 15.77 1.65
N PRO A 251 20.45 15.63 0.48
CA PRO A 251 20.42 16.65 -0.56
C PRO A 251 19.00 16.82 -1.13
N VAL A 252 18.73 17.99 -1.71
CA VAL A 252 17.55 18.26 -2.54
C VAL A 252 17.97 18.30 -4.00
N THR A 253 17.24 17.58 -4.86
CA THR A 253 17.45 17.57 -6.32
C THR A 253 16.25 18.18 -7.05
N THR A 254 16.49 18.66 -8.27
CA THR A 254 15.45 19.16 -9.18
C THR A 254 14.96 18.12 -10.16
N THR A 255 15.46 16.89 -10.05
CA THR A 255 15.27 15.79 -11.01
C THR A 255 13.81 15.49 -11.30
N VAL A 256 12.96 15.47 -10.27
CA VAL A 256 11.51 15.24 -10.47
C VAL A 256 10.92 16.33 -11.36
N ALA A 257 11.24 17.59 -11.08
CA ALA A 257 10.71 18.73 -11.87
C ALA A 257 11.26 18.73 -13.30
N GLU A 258 12.54 18.45 -13.47
CA GLU A 258 13.19 18.38 -14.79
C GLU A 258 12.61 17.29 -15.69
N LEU A 259 12.35 16.10 -15.13
CA LEU A 259 11.81 14.97 -15.88
C LEU A 259 10.32 15.08 -16.11
N THR A 260 9.54 15.47 -15.10
CA THR A 260 8.07 15.44 -15.16
C THR A 260 7.46 16.76 -15.67
N GLY A 261 8.23 17.84 -15.73
CA GLY A 261 7.75 19.18 -16.10
C GLY A 261 6.88 19.86 -15.02
N ARG A 262 6.77 19.28 -13.83
CA ARG A 262 6.05 19.86 -12.68
C ARG A 262 6.90 19.80 -11.41
N PRO A 263 6.69 20.71 -10.45
CA PRO A 263 7.35 20.61 -9.16
C PRO A 263 7.09 19.26 -8.49
N ALA A 264 8.07 18.78 -7.72
CA ALA A 264 7.87 17.64 -6.83
C ALA A 264 6.80 17.97 -5.77
N LEU A 265 6.04 16.98 -5.36
CA LEU A 265 5.05 17.08 -4.29
C LEU A 265 5.75 17.33 -2.95
N THR A 266 5.19 18.21 -2.13
CA THR A 266 5.72 18.50 -0.80
C THR A 266 5.33 17.42 0.21
N PHE A 267 6.05 17.34 1.32
CA PHE A 267 5.63 16.49 2.43
C PHE A 267 4.26 16.91 3.00
N ALA A 268 3.94 18.19 2.94
CA ALA A 268 2.61 18.67 3.32
C ALA A 268 1.49 18.18 2.39
N ASP A 269 1.77 18.01 1.09
CA ASP A 269 0.80 17.40 0.16
C ASP A 269 0.57 15.93 0.53
N TRP A 270 1.64 15.19 0.79
CA TRP A 270 1.56 13.82 1.28
C TRP A 270 0.76 13.73 2.59
N ALA A 271 1.04 14.59 3.56
CA ALA A 271 0.35 14.59 4.86
C ALA A 271 -1.16 14.86 4.70
N ARG A 272 -1.58 15.75 3.78
CA ARG A 272 -3.01 15.98 3.49
C ARG A 272 -3.68 14.76 2.86
N GLU A 273 -3.01 14.08 1.91
CA GLU A 273 -3.53 12.86 1.28
C GLU A 273 -3.71 11.73 2.30
N HIS A 274 -2.87 11.68 3.34
CA HIS A 274 -2.84 10.63 4.36
C HIS A 274 -3.39 11.06 5.73
N ALA A 275 -4.04 12.24 5.81
CA ALA A 275 -4.52 12.81 7.08
C ALA A 275 -5.39 11.85 7.91
N ASP A 276 -6.22 11.05 7.23
CA ASP A 276 -7.12 10.10 7.88
C ASP A 276 -6.41 8.98 8.64
N GLU A 277 -5.19 8.68 8.27
CA GLU A 277 -4.40 7.64 8.95
C GLU A 277 -3.90 8.09 10.33
N PHE A 278 -3.77 9.42 10.52
CA PHE A 278 -3.24 10.05 11.73
C PHE A 278 -4.32 10.53 12.71
N ARG A 279 -5.58 10.41 12.38
CA ARG A 279 -6.70 10.84 13.25
C ARG A 279 -7.63 9.67 13.57
N VAL A 280 -8.30 9.80 14.68
CA VAL A 280 -9.41 8.91 15.02
C VAL A 280 -10.62 9.37 14.20
N LEU A 281 -11.12 8.51 13.33
CA LEU A 281 -12.33 8.80 12.58
C LEU A 281 -13.53 8.80 13.51
N SER A 282 -14.46 9.74 13.31
CA SER A 282 -15.74 9.73 13.99
C SER A 282 -16.59 8.53 13.54
N THR A 283 -17.55 8.13 14.35
CA THR A 283 -18.53 7.09 14.02
C THR A 283 -19.19 7.35 12.67
N ALA A 284 -19.57 8.59 12.40
CA ALA A 284 -20.20 8.98 11.14
C ALA A 284 -19.26 8.80 9.93
N GLU A 285 -17.98 9.14 10.05
CA GLU A 285 -17.00 8.95 8.98
C GLU A 285 -16.75 7.47 8.69
N VAL A 286 -16.55 6.68 9.75
CA VAL A 286 -16.41 5.21 9.62
C VAL A 286 -17.63 4.61 8.94
N ALA A 287 -18.82 4.95 9.43
CA ALA A 287 -20.09 4.43 8.93
C ALA A 287 -20.31 4.75 7.44
N ASN A 288 -20.13 6.02 7.05
CA ASN A 288 -20.33 6.43 5.66
C ASN A 288 -19.34 5.71 4.73
N ARG A 289 -18.04 5.70 5.06
CA ARG A 289 -17.01 5.05 4.24
C ARG A 289 -17.20 3.53 4.14
N TYR A 290 -17.58 2.91 5.24
CA TYR A 290 -17.87 1.48 5.29
C TYR A 290 -19.05 1.11 4.39
N VAL A 291 -20.15 1.86 4.50
CA VAL A 291 -21.36 1.65 3.68
C VAL A 291 -21.10 1.95 2.20
N ASP A 292 -20.39 3.03 1.87
CA ASP A 292 -20.01 3.37 0.49
C ASP A 292 -19.15 2.27 -0.14
N ALA A 293 -18.20 1.71 0.61
CA ALA A 293 -17.36 0.62 0.13
C ALA A 293 -18.17 -0.66 -0.11
N LEU A 294 -19.09 -1.01 0.80
CA LEU A 294 -19.99 -2.17 0.64
C LEU A 294 -20.96 -1.99 -0.53
N SER A 295 -21.56 -0.81 -0.67
CA SER A 295 -22.49 -0.50 -1.76
C SER A 295 -21.82 -0.57 -3.15
N ALA A 296 -20.52 -0.26 -3.20
CA ALA A 296 -19.70 -0.38 -4.40
C ALA A 296 -19.10 -1.80 -4.61
N GLY A 297 -19.45 -2.78 -3.78
CA GLY A 297 -18.90 -4.14 -3.84
C GLY A 297 -17.43 -4.26 -3.40
N ARG A 298 -16.85 -3.20 -2.82
CA ARG A 298 -15.44 -3.16 -2.40
C ARG A 298 -15.26 -3.69 -0.97
N VAL A 299 -15.57 -4.97 -0.76
CA VAL A 299 -15.60 -5.60 0.57
C VAL A 299 -14.25 -5.46 1.30
N THR A 300 -13.12 -5.69 0.61
CA THR A 300 -11.78 -5.56 1.21
C THR A 300 -11.52 -4.13 1.75
N VAL A 301 -12.01 -3.10 1.04
CA VAL A 301 -11.91 -1.71 1.48
C VAL A 301 -12.78 -1.45 2.71
N ALA A 302 -14.00 -2.01 2.73
CA ALA A 302 -14.88 -1.92 3.90
C ALA A 302 -14.23 -2.57 5.13
N MET A 303 -13.68 -3.78 4.98
CA MET A 303 -13.02 -4.48 6.10
C MET A 303 -11.79 -3.77 6.66
N ALA A 304 -11.19 -2.84 5.94
CA ALA A 304 -10.11 -2.00 6.47
C ALA A 304 -10.56 -1.05 7.59
N TYR A 305 -11.87 -0.84 7.75
CA TYR A 305 -12.44 -0.06 8.85
C TYR A 305 -12.77 -0.89 10.10
N THR A 306 -12.56 -2.20 10.08
CA THR A 306 -12.72 -3.07 11.25
C THR A 306 -11.43 -3.15 12.06
N ALA A 307 -11.54 -3.27 13.39
CA ALA A 307 -10.40 -3.50 14.27
C ALA A 307 -9.82 -4.91 14.07
N PRO A 308 -8.53 -5.15 14.39
CA PRO A 308 -7.93 -6.48 14.31
C PRO A 308 -8.64 -7.53 15.17
N ASP A 309 -9.20 -7.08 16.30
CA ASP A 309 -9.97 -7.90 17.26
C ASP A 309 -11.49 -7.78 17.06
N TYR A 310 -11.92 -7.34 15.87
CA TYR A 310 -13.32 -7.22 15.49
C TYR A 310 -14.11 -8.49 15.79
N VAL A 311 -15.26 -8.32 16.45
CA VAL A 311 -16.16 -9.38 16.87
C VAL A 311 -17.49 -9.28 16.14
N ARG A 312 -17.94 -10.39 15.54
CA ARG A 312 -19.27 -10.52 14.95
C ARG A 312 -20.14 -11.47 15.75
N ILE A 313 -21.33 -11.01 16.13
CA ILE A 313 -22.35 -11.81 16.82
C ILE A 313 -23.54 -11.97 15.89
N ALA A 314 -23.82 -13.19 15.50
CA ALA A 314 -24.85 -13.52 14.53
C ALA A 314 -25.57 -14.83 14.90
N PRO A 315 -26.50 -14.83 15.89
CA PRO A 315 -27.09 -16.07 16.43
C PRO A 315 -27.71 -16.99 15.39
N LEU A 316 -28.38 -16.45 14.37
CA LEU A 316 -28.94 -17.26 13.28
C LEU A 316 -27.88 -17.91 12.40
N GLU A 317 -26.70 -17.34 12.35
CA GLU A 317 -25.56 -17.91 11.60
C GLU A 317 -24.86 -19.03 12.37
N THR A 318 -25.09 -19.12 13.70
CA THR A 318 -24.49 -20.06 14.64
C THR A 318 -25.48 -21.03 15.27
N ASN A 319 -26.57 -21.37 14.56
CA ASN A 319 -27.63 -22.27 15.01
C ASN A 319 -28.35 -21.82 16.31
N GLY A 320 -28.47 -20.52 16.53
CA GLY A 320 -29.14 -19.92 17.68
C GLY A 320 -28.25 -19.69 18.90
N GLU A 321 -26.96 -20.02 18.81
CA GLU A 321 -25.99 -19.71 19.86
C GLU A 321 -25.40 -18.30 19.68
N GLU A 322 -25.31 -17.57 20.78
CA GLU A 322 -24.57 -16.27 20.79
C GLU A 322 -23.06 -16.53 20.81
N VAL A 323 -22.50 -16.92 19.67
CA VAL A 323 -21.06 -17.16 19.53
C VAL A 323 -20.43 -15.94 18.90
N ALA A 324 -19.38 -15.44 19.54
CA ALA A 324 -18.55 -14.37 18.97
C ALA A 324 -17.61 -14.96 17.91
N LEU A 325 -17.81 -14.57 16.64
CA LEU A 325 -16.93 -14.94 15.54
C LEU A 325 -15.82 -13.90 15.40
N GLN A 326 -14.56 -14.35 15.20
CA GLN A 326 -13.40 -13.50 15.00
C GLN A 326 -12.50 -14.04 13.88
N GLY A 327 -11.78 -13.14 13.20
CA GLY A 327 -10.76 -13.52 12.20
C GLY A 327 -11.32 -14.45 11.11
N ASP A 328 -10.62 -15.54 10.86
CA ASP A 328 -10.97 -16.50 9.79
C ASP A 328 -12.34 -17.18 10.01
N ALA A 329 -12.81 -17.32 11.25
CA ALA A 329 -14.11 -17.90 11.55
C ALA A 329 -15.28 -17.10 10.94
N ILE A 330 -15.13 -15.78 10.77
CA ILE A 330 -16.13 -14.93 10.08
C ILE A 330 -16.22 -15.31 8.61
N LEU A 331 -15.07 -15.50 7.95
CA LEU A 331 -15.00 -15.87 6.54
C LEU A 331 -15.53 -17.28 6.29
N GLU A 332 -15.13 -18.26 7.12
CA GLU A 332 -15.59 -19.64 7.05
C GLU A 332 -17.11 -19.73 7.23
N ASN A 333 -17.64 -18.95 8.19
CA ASN A 333 -19.08 -18.88 8.42
C ASN A 333 -19.82 -18.28 7.21
N ALA A 334 -19.30 -17.21 6.63
CA ALA A 334 -19.87 -16.57 5.43
C ALA A 334 -19.87 -17.55 4.24
N GLN A 335 -18.78 -18.30 4.02
CA GLN A 335 -18.70 -19.33 2.97
C GLN A 335 -19.71 -20.45 3.19
N ARG A 336 -19.88 -20.91 4.44
CA ARG A 336 -20.86 -21.92 4.80
C ARG A 336 -22.29 -21.48 4.51
N LEU A 337 -22.63 -20.22 4.84
CA LEU A 337 -23.98 -19.68 4.62
C LEU A 337 -24.29 -19.45 3.14
N SER A 338 -23.30 -19.08 2.34
CA SER A 338 -23.46 -18.89 0.90
C SER A 338 -23.43 -20.18 0.10
N ALA A 339 -23.12 -21.31 0.75
CA ALA A 339 -23.09 -22.62 0.08
C ALA A 339 -24.47 -22.98 -0.49
N GLY A 340 -24.56 -23.11 -1.81
CA GLY A 340 -25.81 -23.46 -2.50
C GLY A 340 -26.73 -22.27 -2.80
N ILE A 341 -26.30 -21.04 -2.56
CA ILE A 341 -27.05 -19.81 -2.87
C ILE A 341 -26.34 -19.02 -3.95
N ASP A 342 -27.10 -18.54 -4.94
CA ASP A 342 -26.66 -17.50 -5.88
C ASP A 342 -27.31 -16.19 -5.45
N TYR A 343 -26.47 -15.15 -5.23
CA TYR A 343 -26.96 -13.80 -4.96
C TYR A 343 -27.22 -13.09 -6.29
N GLU A 344 -28.51 -12.82 -6.61
CA GLU A 344 -28.91 -12.14 -7.83
C GLU A 344 -28.87 -10.61 -7.66
N GLY A 345 -28.96 -10.11 -6.42
CA GLY A 345 -28.85 -8.70 -6.09
C GLY A 345 -28.53 -8.48 -4.61
N ILE A 346 -27.78 -7.41 -4.31
CA ILE A 346 -27.51 -6.97 -2.95
C ILE A 346 -27.78 -5.47 -2.88
N GLN A 347 -28.68 -5.05 -1.99
CA GLN A 347 -28.92 -3.65 -1.69
C GLN A 347 -28.40 -3.32 -0.30
N VAL A 348 -27.70 -2.20 -0.17
CA VAL A 348 -27.18 -1.70 1.10
C VAL A 348 -27.83 -0.36 1.38
N LEU A 349 -28.50 -0.24 2.53
CA LEU A 349 -29.15 0.99 2.98
C LEU A 349 -28.59 1.40 4.35
N GLY A 350 -28.29 2.66 4.51
CA GLY A 350 -27.71 3.26 5.73
C GLY A 350 -26.57 4.20 5.36
N PRO A 351 -25.75 4.60 6.33
CA PRO A 351 -25.86 4.24 7.74
C PRO A 351 -26.98 5.02 8.48
N LEU A 352 -27.58 4.40 9.49
CA LEU A 352 -28.37 5.09 10.52
C LEU A 352 -27.47 5.26 11.73
N LEU A 353 -27.16 6.49 12.09
CA LEU A 353 -26.16 6.84 13.09
C LEU A 353 -26.77 7.04 14.48
N ASP A 354 -26.04 6.58 15.51
CA ASP A 354 -26.34 6.80 16.93
C ASP A 354 -25.01 6.79 17.71
N ASP A 355 -24.62 7.92 18.29
CA ASP A 355 -23.38 8.16 19.05
C ASP A 355 -22.16 7.33 18.57
N ASP A 356 -21.87 6.21 19.24
CA ASP A 356 -20.79 5.30 18.96
C ASP A 356 -21.19 4.11 18.04
N ARG A 357 -22.43 4.12 17.51
CA ARG A 357 -22.98 3.02 16.72
C ARG A 357 -23.59 3.49 15.41
N PHE A 358 -23.74 2.56 14.49
CA PHE A 358 -24.53 2.75 13.28
C PHE A 358 -25.17 1.44 12.83
N ALA A 359 -26.33 1.56 12.19
CA ALA A 359 -27.02 0.40 11.63
C ALA A 359 -26.99 0.41 10.11
N ILE A 360 -26.87 -0.77 9.52
CA ILE A 360 -26.91 -1.01 8.06
C ILE A 360 -27.96 -2.07 7.79
N ARG A 361 -28.81 -1.81 6.81
CA ARG A 361 -29.73 -2.81 6.27
C ARG A 361 -29.21 -3.37 4.96
N PHE A 362 -29.08 -4.68 4.89
CA PHE A 362 -28.82 -5.41 3.65
C PHE A 362 -30.11 -6.08 3.20
N THR A 363 -30.34 -6.08 1.89
CA THR A 363 -31.37 -6.89 1.26
C THR A 363 -30.69 -7.75 0.21
N PHE A 364 -30.81 -9.06 0.34
CA PHE A 364 -30.23 -10.04 -0.57
C PHE A 364 -31.35 -10.66 -1.39
N ASP A 365 -31.28 -10.57 -2.71
CA ASP A 365 -32.11 -11.34 -3.62
C ASP A 365 -31.34 -12.65 -3.91
N GLU A 366 -31.91 -13.77 -3.51
CA GLU A 366 -31.23 -15.06 -3.43
C GLU A 366 -31.95 -16.09 -4.32
N ARG A 367 -31.16 -16.98 -4.92
CA ARG A 367 -31.66 -18.16 -5.62
C ARG A 367 -30.95 -19.41 -5.12
N ASN A 368 -31.73 -20.39 -4.63
CA ASN A 368 -31.21 -21.69 -4.26
C ASN A 368 -30.78 -22.47 -5.50
N ARG A 369 -29.51 -22.87 -5.57
CA ARG A 369 -28.94 -23.58 -6.74
C ARG A 369 -29.58 -24.92 -7.02
N THR A 370 -30.06 -25.64 -5.97
CA THR A 370 -30.61 -26.97 -6.11
C THR A 370 -32.11 -26.95 -6.52
N THR A 371 -32.87 -26.05 -5.87
CA THR A 371 -34.34 -26.02 -6.08
C THR A 371 -34.77 -24.95 -7.08
N GLY A 372 -33.89 -23.98 -7.40
CA GLY A 372 -34.23 -22.81 -8.22
C GLY A 372 -35.13 -21.79 -7.50
N HIS A 373 -35.53 -22.08 -6.23
CA HIS A 373 -36.39 -21.18 -5.46
C HIS A 373 -35.72 -19.81 -5.23
N ARG A 374 -36.49 -18.75 -5.42
CA ARG A 374 -36.10 -17.38 -5.16
C ARG A 374 -36.65 -16.89 -3.85
N SER A 375 -35.84 -16.22 -3.07
CA SER A 375 -36.21 -15.65 -1.78
C SER A 375 -35.53 -14.29 -1.59
N GLN A 376 -36.03 -13.52 -0.64
CA GLN A 376 -35.39 -12.29 -0.23
C GLN A 376 -35.07 -12.39 1.26
N THR A 377 -33.79 -12.16 1.59
CA THR A 377 -33.31 -12.11 2.97
C THR A 377 -32.97 -10.68 3.34
N ILE A 378 -33.49 -10.21 4.47
CA ILE A 378 -33.11 -8.91 5.04
C ILE A 378 -32.22 -9.17 6.25
N LYS A 379 -31.06 -8.51 6.22
CA LYS A 379 -30.09 -8.50 7.33
C LYS A 379 -29.95 -7.08 7.85
N LEU A 380 -30.04 -6.89 9.16
CA LEU A 380 -29.67 -5.67 9.85
C LEU A 380 -28.36 -5.92 10.62
N SER A 381 -27.38 -5.08 10.39
CA SER A 381 -26.11 -5.07 11.14
C SER A 381 -26.06 -3.82 12.00
N LEU A 382 -25.87 -4.00 13.31
CA LEU A 382 -25.59 -2.92 14.25
C LEU A 382 -24.09 -2.94 14.57
N CYS A 383 -23.38 -1.91 14.15
CA CYS A 383 -21.93 -1.79 14.29
C CYS A 383 -21.57 -0.82 15.40
N THR A 384 -20.67 -1.20 16.31
CA THR A 384 -20.12 -0.31 17.35
C THR A 384 -18.73 0.15 16.89
N VAL A 385 -18.46 1.45 16.99
CA VAL A 385 -17.19 2.09 16.64
C VAL A 385 -16.47 2.51 17.92
N THR A 386 -15.23 2.04 18.05
CA THR A 386 -14.35 2.47 19.15
C THR A 386 -13.01 2.90 18.54
N THR A 387 -12.52 4.07 18.94
CA THR A 387 -11.25 4.64 18.44
C THR A 387 -11.13 4.67 16.92
N GLY A 388 -12.25 4.97 16.22
CA GLY A 388 -12.27 5.13 14.76
C GLY A 388 -12.30 3.82 13.97
N GLN A 389 -12.58 2.69 14.62
CA GLN A 389 -12.71 1.38 13.98
C GLN A 389 -13.95 0.64 14.47
N ILE A 390 -14.53 -0.18 13.63
CA ILE A 390 -15.63 -1.07 14.00
C ILE A 390 -15.05 -2.20 14.83
N THR A 391 -15.43 -2.27 16.11
CA THR A 391 -14.97 -3.31 17.03
C THR A 391 -15.96 -4.44 17.21
N ARG A 392 -17.24 -4.18 16.93
CA ARG A 392 -18.33 -5.14 17.13
C ARG A 392 -19.42 -4.97 16.08
N GLU A 393 -19.94 -6.06 15.57
CA GLU A 393 -21.14 -6.14 14.74
C GLU A 393 -22.14 -7.12 15.35
N GLU A 394 -23.36 -6.69 15.57
CA GLU A 394 -24.48 -7.55 15.95
C GLU A 394 -25.42 -7.70 14.75
N VAL A 395 -25.72 -8.94 14.37
CA VAL A 395 -26.45 -9.25 13.15
C VAL A 395 -27.82 -9.82 13.46
N PHE A 396 -28.83 -9.22 12.86
CA PHE A 396 -30.21 -9.62 12.96
C PHE A 396 -30.76 -9.95 11.57
N TYR A 397 -31.44 -11.09 11.45
CA TYR A 397 -32.08 -11.51 10.21
C TYR A 397 -33.59 -11.40 10.31
N TYR A 398 -34.17 -10.88 9.25
CA TYR A 398 -35.61 -10.89 9.07
C TYR A 398 -35.96 -11.72 7.84
N MET A 399 -36.48 -12.89 8.05
CA MET A 399 -36.94 -13.73 6.97
C MET A 399 -38.43 -13.44 6.67
N GLN A 400 -38.71 -12.92 5.49
CA GLN A 400 -40.07 -12.88 4.99
C GLN A 400 -40.40 -14.27 4.48
N SER A 401 -41.21 -15.04 5.25
CA SER A 401 -41.90 -16.20 4.73
C SER A 401 -42.99 -15.68 3.79
N HIS A 402 -42.76 -15.73 2.50
CA HIS A 402 -43.89 -15.63 1.56
C HIS A 402 -44.72 -16.92 1.68
N PRO A 403 -46.06 -16.78 1.80
CA PRO A 403 -46.98 -17.95 1.86
C PRO A 403 -46.95 -18.75 0.56
#